data_d9d82ce97a99c6eb966c57379d77f4a1
#
_entry.id   d9d82ce97a99c6eb966c57379d77f4a1
#
_cell.length_a   1.000
_cell.length_b   1.000
_cell.length_c   1.000
_cell.angle_alpha   90.00
_cell.angle_beta   90.00
_cell.angle_gamma   90.00
#
_symmetry.space_group_name_H-M   'P 1'
#
loop_
_entity.id
_entity.type
_entity.pdbx_description
1 polymer ?
#
loop_
_entity_poly.entity_id
_entity_poly.type
_entity_poly.pdbx_seq_one_letter_code
_entity_poly.pdbx_strand_id
1 'polypeptide(L)'
;MIFKVKDEDEAIRLANDSPFGLGGSVFTQDIERGKRVAAQISTGMVYINHPTAVKADLPFGGIRRSGYGRELIGLGLKEFVNHKLVGVTDIDGAF
;
A
#
# COMPACT_ATOMS: atom_id res chain seq x y z
N MET A 1 -14.05 3.48 16.63
CA MET A 1 -13.94 4.85 17.17
C MET A 1 -14.18 5.85 16.05
N ILE A 2 -14.95 6.91 16.30
CA ILE A 2 -15.28 7.94 15.30
C ILE A 2 -14.69 9.27 15.76
N PHE A 3 -13.99 9.96 14.86
CA PHE A 3 -13.44 11.28 15.11
C PHE A 3 -14.11 12.30 14.18
N LYS A 4 -14.41 13.47 14.74
CA LYS A 4 -14.85 14.61 13.95
C LYS A 4 -13.62 15.51 13.68
N VAL A 5 -13.45 15.87 12.41
CA VAL A 5 -12.32 16.69 11.96
C VAL A 5 -12.83 17.99 11.33
N LYS A 6 -11.99 19.01 11.30
CA LYS A 6 -12.37 20.33 10.75
C LYS A 6 -12.18 20.41 9.23
N ASP A 7 -11.25 19.64 8.67
CA ASP A 7 -10.91 19.66 7.25
C ASP A 7 -10.25 18.34 6.80
N GLU A 8 -9.97 18.25 5.50
CA GLU A 8 -9.34 17.09 4.87
C GLU A 8 -7.91 16.85 5.38
N ASP A 9 -7.13 17.91 5.58
CA ASP A 9 -5.75 17.79 6.07
C ASP A 9 -5.69 17.20 7.46
N GLU A 10 -6.60 17.61 8.34
CA GLU A 10 -6.71 17.01 9.68
C GLU A 10 -7.15 15.55 9.60
N ALA A 11 -8.05 15.21 8.70
CA ALA A 11 -8.49 13.82 8.49
C ALA A 11 -7.33 12.93 8.06
N ILE A 12 -6.51 13.39 7.12
CA ILE A 12 -5.33 12.67 6.64
C ILE A 12 -4.30 12.53 7.76
N ARG A 13 -4.01 13.60 8.48
CA ARG A 13 -3.08 13.57 9.62
C ARG A 13 -3.52 12.56 10.67
N LEU A 14 -4.79 12.58 11.03
CA LEU A 14 -5.34 11.67 12.03
C LEU A 14 -5.34 10.22 11.55
N ALA A 15 -5.69 9.98 10.29
CA ALA A 15 -5.65 8.65 9.69
C ALA A 15 -4.22 8.05 9.70
N ASN A 16 -3.20 8.90 9.55
CA ASN A 16 -1.81 8.49 9.56
C ASN A 16 -1.18 8.42 10.96
N ASP A 17 -1.88 8.87 11.99
CA ASP A 17 -1.43 8.85 13.38
C ASP A 17 -1.68 7.46 14.01
N SER A 18 -0.94 6.47 13.49
CA SER A 18 -1.03 5.08 13.93
C SER A 18 0.30 4.36 13.66
N PRO A 19 0.71 3.43 14.52
CA PRO A 19 1.86 2.56 14.22
C PRO A 19 1.54 1.50 13.17
N PHE A 20 0.29 1.33 12.80
CA PHE A 20 -0.17 0.37 11.79
C PHE A 20 -0.45 1.05 10.45
N GLY A 21 -0.47 0.26 9.38
CA GLY A 21 -0.74 0.74 8.04
C GLY A 21 -1.15 -0.38 7.09
N LEU A 22 -2.20 -1.13 7.44
CA LEU A 22 -2.68 -2.22 6.58
C LEU A 22 -3.53 -1.69 5.44
N GLY A 23 -4.67 -1.11 5.75
CA GLY A 23 -5.60 -0.63 4.75
C GLY A 23 -6.36 0.60 5.22
N GLY A 24 -6.97 1.26 4.25
CA GLY A 24 -7.84 2.41 4.48
C GLY A 24 -8.93 2.48 3.43
N SER A 25 -9.89 3.36 3.68
CA SER A 25 -10.99 3.60 2.75
C SER A 25 -11.32 5.09 2.72
N VAL A 26 -11.63 5.58 1.54
CA VAL A 26 -12.08 6.96 1.30
C VAL A 26 -13.43 6.91 0.61
N PHE A 27 -14.44 7.55 1.18
CA PHE A 27 -15.76 7.65 0.60
C PHE A 27 -16.01 9.06 0.10
N THR A 28 -16.22 9.21 -1.20
CA THR A 28 -16.43 10.50 -1.84
C THR A 28 -17.15 10.33 -3.19
N GLN A 29 -17.91 11.33 -3.58
CA GLN A 29 -18.47 11.42 -4.93
C GLN A 29 -17.44 11.94 -5.95
N ASP A 30 -16.44 12.67 -5.50
CA ASP A 30 -15.34 13.19 -6.33
C ASP A 30 -14.18 12.18 -6.34
N ILE A 31 -14.13 11.36 -7.38
CA ILE A 31 -13.14 10.27 -7.52
C ILE A 31 -11.70 10.81 -7.59
N GLU A 32 -11.48 11.92 -8.30
CA GLU A 32 -10.13 12.50 -8.40
C GLU A 32 -9.64 13.03 -7.04
N ARG A 33 -10.53 13.63 -6.27
CA ARG A 33 -10.25 13.98 -4.88
C ARG A 33 -9.94 12.74 -4.04
N GLY A 34 -10.73 11.69 -4.19
CA GLY A 34 -10.50 10.40 -3.53
C GLY A 34 -9.11 9.84 -3.81
N LYS A 35 -8.65 9.88 -5.05
CA LYS A 35 -7.31 9.44 -5.44
C LYS A 35 -6.21 10.30 -4.79
N ARG A 36 -6.38 11.62 -4.74
CA ARG A 36 -5.42 12.52 -4.07
C ARG A 36 -5.32 12.25 -2.58
N VAL A 37 -6.44 12.02 -1.92
CA VAL A 37 -6.47 11.65 -0.50
C VAL A 37 -5.83 10.28 -0.28
N ALA A 38 -6.20 9.30 -1.09
CA ALA A 38 -5.66 7.94 -1.00
C ALA A 38 -4.13 7.91 -1.11
N ALA A 39 -3.55 8.73 -1.99
CA ALA A 39 -2.10 8.84 -2.14
C ALA A 39 -1.38 9.36 -0.88
N GLN A 40 -2.10 10.04 0.02
CA GLN A 40 -1.56 10.59 1.26
C GLN A 40 -1.83 9.71 2.49
N ILE A 41 -2.62 8.65 2.36
CA ILE A 41 -2.87 7.68 3.43
C ILE A 41 -1.72 6.68 3.48
N SER A 42 -1.04 6.60 4.62
CA SER A 42 0.12 5.72 4.83
C SER A 42 -0.30 4.31 5.18
N THR A 43 -0.76 3.57 4.16
CA THR A 43 -1.16 2.16 4.28
C THR A 43 -0.70 1.38 3.04
N GLY A 44 -0.76 0.06 3.12
CA GLY A 44 -0.46 -0.80 1.97
C GLY A 44 -1.58 -0.85 0.94
N MET A 45 -2.80 -0.52 1.35
CA MET A 45 -4.00 -0.55 0.50
C MET A 45 -4.90 0.63 0.83
N VAL A 46 -5.50 1.24 -0.19
CA VAL A 46 -6.60 2.20 0.01
C VAL A 46 -7.69 1.91 -1.02
N TYR A 47 -8.91 1.82 -0.56
CA TYR A 47 -10.09 1.63 -1.39
C TYR A 47 -10.90 2.93 -1.46
N ILE A 48 -11.38 3.27 -2.64
CA ILE A 48 -12.29 4.42 -2.83
C ILE A 48 -13.71 3.88 -2.97
N ASN A 49 -14.60 4.37 -2.11
CA ASN A 49 -16.01 3.98 -2.04
C ASN A 49 -16.26 2.48 -1.76
N HIS A 50 -15.30 1.85 -1.13
CA HIS A 50 -15.38 0.46 -0.72
C HIS A 50 -14.62 0.25 0.59
N PRO A 51 -15.08 -0.60 1.50
CA PRO A 51 -14.26 -0.99 2.65
C PRO A 51 -13.04 -1.80 2.23
N THR A 52 -12.01 -1.80 3.05
CA THR A 52 -10.83 -2.64 2.83
C THR A 52 -11.26 -4.11 2.69
N ALA A 53 -10.77 -4.78 1.67
CA ALA A 53 -11.16 -6.14 1.31
C ALA A 53 -9.97 -7.01 0.93
N VAL A 54 -10.18 -8.32 0.95
CA VAL A 54 -9.23 -9.32 0.45
C VAL A 54 -9.85 -9.94 -0.80
N LYS A 55 -9.10 -9.90 -1.90
CA LYS A 55 -9.47 -10.55 -3.17
C LYS A 55 -8.27 -11.27 -3.75
N ALA A 56 -8.50 -12.45 -4.29
CA ALA A 56 -7.44 -13.32 -4.80
C ALA A 56 -6.63 -12.69 -5.97
N ASP A 57 -7.23 -11.79 -6.69
CA ASP A 57 -6.67 -11.11 -7.87
C ASP A 57 -6.08 -9.71 -7.57
N LEU A 58 -6.01 -9.33 -6.29
CA LEU A 58 -5.45 -8.04 -5.85
C LEU A 58 -4.35 -8.26 -4.81
N PRO A 59 -3.30 -7.42 -4.81
CA PRO A 59 -2.26 -7.51 -3.78
C PRO A 59 -2.83 -7.15 -2.41
N PHE A 60 -2.40 -7.87 -1.39
CA PHE A 60 -2.81 -7.64 -0.01
C PHE A 60 -1.58 -7.51 0.89
N GLY A 61 -1.56 -6.51 1.72
CA GLY A 61 -0.51 -6.30 2.69
C GLY A 61 -0.41 -4.85 3.14
N GLY A 62 0.39 -4.62 4.15
CA GLY A 62 0.53 -3.34 4.83
C GLY A 62 1.96 -2.87 4.93
N ILE A 63 2.12 -1.80 5.67
CA ILE A 63 3.38 -1.17 6.04
C ILE A 63 3.44 -0.95 7.55
N ARG A 64 4.55 -0.45 8.05
CA ARG A 64 4.77 -0.19 9.48
C ARG A 64 4.58 -1.49 10.29
N ARG A 65 3.92 -1.43 11.44
CA ARG A 65 3.67 -2.61 12.29
C ARG A 65 2.64 -3.59 11.74
N SER A 66 1.95 -3.25 10.65
CA SER A 66 1.08 -4.20 9.94
C SER A 66 1.87 -5.27 9.19
N GLY A 67 3.17 -5.08 8.99
CA GLY A 67 4.07 -6.10 8.45
C GLY A 67 4.77 -5.68 7.17
N TYR A 68 5.46 -6.63 6.56
CA TYR A 68 6.26 -6.46 5.35
C TYR A 68 5.66 -7.27 4.21
N GLY A 69 6.03 -6.90 2.98
CA GLY A 69 5.68 -7.65 1.78
C GLY A 69 4.21 -7.52 1.38
N ARG A 70 3.87 -8.30 0.38
CA ARG A 70 2.50 -8.39 -0.14
C ARG A 70 2.14 -9.83 -0.40
N GLU A 71 0.90 -10.20 -0.11
CA GLU A 71 0.31 -11.48 -0.45
C GLU A 71 -0.45 -11.39 -1.77
N LEU A 72 -0.81 -12.55 -2.29
CA LEU A 72 -1.65 -12.75 -3.46
C LEU A 72 -0.98 -12.31 -4.76
N ILE A 73 -1.58 -12.71 -5.88
CA ILE A 73 -1.06 -12.53 -7.24
C ILE A 73 0.44 -12.91 -7.36
N GLY A 74 1.13 -12.40 -8.38
CA GLY A 74 2.56 -12.63 -8.57
C GLY A 74 3.45 -12.07 -7.45
N LEU A 75 2.98 -11.06 -6.71
CA LEU A 75 3.71 -10.49 -5.58
C LEU A 75 3.84 -11.50 -4.44
N GLY A 76 2.76 -12.22 -4.11
CA GLY A 76 2.77 -13.22 -3.05
C GLY A 76 3.74 -14.36 -3.33
N LEU A 77 3.77 -14.85 -4.56
CA LEU A 77 4.71 -15.89 -4.96
C LEU A 77 6.17 -15.43 -4.83
N LYS A 78 6.45 -14.18 -5.22
CA LYS A 78 7.81 -13.60 -5.18
C LYS A 78 8.35 -13.42 -3.76
N GLU A 79 7.52 -13.38 -2.74
CA GLU A 79 7.94 -13.31 -1.33
C GLU A 79 8.67 -14.58 -0.87
N PHE A 80 8.46 -15.71 -1.55
CA PHE A 80 9.03 -17.01 -1.21
C PHE A 80 10.22 -17.41 -2.08
N VAL A 81 10.72 -16.52 -2.94
CA VAL A 81 11.83 -16.79 -3.84
C VAL A 81 12.97 -15.81 -3.59
N ASN A 82 14.17 -16.22 -3.95
CA ASN A 82 15.34 -15.37 -3.94
C ASN A 82 15.49 -14.68 -5.32
N HIS A 83 15.52 -13.36 -5.33
CA HIS A 83 15.84 -12.60 -6.53
C HIS A 83 17.36 -12.54 -6.70
N LYS A 84 17.90 -13.30 -7.66
CA LYS A 84 19.33 -13.38 -7.91
C LYS A 84 19.70 -12.71 -9.23
N LEU A 85 20.61 -11.77 -9.18
CA LEU A 85 21.28 -11.26 -10.36
C LEU A 85 22.44 -12.21 -10.75
N VAL A 86 22.52 -12.56 -12.00
CA VAL A 86 23.69 -13.22 -12.58
C VAL A 86 24.23 -12.33 -13.68
N GLY A 87 25.41 -11.75 -13.46
CA GLY A 87 26.12 -10.96 -14.46
C GLY A 87 27.16 -11.80 -15.15
N VAL A 88 27.26 -11.69 -16.48
CA VAL A 88 28.26 -12.40 -17.28
C VAL A 88 29.01 -11.38 -18.14
N THR A 89 30.32 -11.38 -18.02
CA THR A 89 31.21 -10.58 -18.90
C THR A 89 32.30 -11.47 -19.41
N ASP A 90 33.00 -11.05 -20.47
CA ASP A 90 34.26 -11.67 -20.88
C ASP A 90 35.32 -11.39 -19.82
N ILE A 91 36.37 -12.26 -19.77
CA ILE A 91 37.41 -12.20 -18.72
C ILE A 91 38.15 -10.85 -18.71
N ASP A 92 38.28 -10.24 -19.86
CA ASP A 92 38.93 -8.92 -20.03
C ASP A 92 37.89 -7.79 -20.20
N GLY A 93 36.62 -8.09 -20.04
CA GLY A 93 35.52 -7.15 -20.20
C GLY A 93 35.28 -6.30 -18.96
N ALA A 94 34.97 -5.02 -19.19
CA ALA A 94 34.43 -4.15 -18.12
C ALA A 94 32.95 -4.39 -17.92
N PHE A 95 32.54 -4.30 -16.69
CA PHE A 95 31.11 -4.42 -16.33
C PHE A 95 30.40 -3.07 -16.37
#